data_e745e52e400305db22ba0874ff2db942
#
_entry.id   e745e52e400305db22ba0874ff2db942
#
_cell.length_a   1.000
_cell.length_b   1.000
_cell.length_c   1.000
_cell.angle_alpha   90.00
_cell.angle_beta   90.00
_cell.angle_gamma   90.00
#
_symmetry.space_group_name_H-M   'P 1'
#
loop_
_entity.id
_entity.type
_entity.pdbx_description
1 polymer ?
#
loop_
_entity_poly.entity_id
_entity_poly.type
_entity_poly.pdbx_seq_one_letter_code
_entity_poly.pdbx_strand_id
1 'polypeptide(L)'
;MVEFRNIENRSQASKDAEAVKSGKLSFAKLPVGASVNPDVGTTPMPNKRRKLLYDDLSGYMAEVIQKLRNRQKFSLETGFQIIKKIAAFNHPQDPVLILALHRDDWRQYVVSHPVNVAVFAIKMSDHLGFEHRKQVEIGMAGLLHDVGMAAIPEKILFKQGR
;
A
#
# COMPACT_ATOMS: atom_id res chain seq x y z
N MET A 1 4.85 9.82 -33.50
CA MET A 1 5.78 8.66 -33.60
C MET A 1 6.34 8.43 -32.22
N VAL A 2 5.75 7.51 -31.44
CA VAL A 2 6.16 7.19 -30.07
C VAL A 2 6.80 5.81 -30.14
N GLU A 3 8.11 5.79 -30.01
CA GLU A 3 8.94 4.58 -30.07
C GLU A 3 8.84 3.78 -28.76
N PHE A 4 8.56 2.49 -28.93
CA PHE A 4 8.39 1.51 -27.87
C PHE A 4 9.75 1.11 -27.25
N ARG A 5 10.07 1.64 -26.08
CA ARG A 5 11.13 1.12 -25.18
C ARG A 5 10.55 0.08 -24.20
N ASN A 6 9.92 -0.97 -24.70
CA ASN A 6 9.19 -1.92 -23.82
C ASN A 6 9.56 -3.39 -23.99
N ILE A 7 10.67 -3.69 -24.71
CA ILE A 7 11.05 -5.09 -24.99
C ILE A 7 12.07 -5.63 -23.98
N GLU A 8 12.96 -4.80 -23.45
CA GLU A 8 13.99 -5.24 -22.50
C GLU A 8 13.43 -5.63 -21.11
N ASN A 9 12.42 -4.91 -20.63
CA ASN A 9 11.79 -5.21 -19.33
C ASN A 9 10.99 -6.53 -19.30
N ARG A 10 10.45 -6.97 -20.44
CA ARG A 10 9.76 -8.27 -20.53
C ARG A 10 10.72 -9.46 -20.48
N SER A 11 11.91 -9.32 -21.04
CA SER A 11 12.94 -10.35 -21.01
C SER A 11 13.48 -10.57 -19.59
N GLN A 12 13.67 -9.50 -18.81
CA GLN A 12 14.16 -9.60 -17.43
C GLN A 12 13.10 -10.21 -16.51
N ALA A 13 11.84 -9.76 -16.59
CA ALA A 13 10.75 -10.31 -15.79
C ALA A 13 10.50 -11.81 -16.07
N SER A 14 10.71 -12.27 -17.31
CA SER A 14 10.61 -13.69 -17.66
C SER A 14 11.76 -14.52 -17.06
N LYS A 15 12.99 -14.00 -17.05
CA LYS A 15 14.16 -14.65 -16.43
C LYS A 15 14.03 -14.73 -14.90
N ASP A 16 13.49 -13.69 -14.28
CA ASP A 16 13.28 -13.64 -12.83
C ASP A 16 12.17 -14.62 -12.40
N ALA A 17 11.10 -14.75 -13.20
CA ALA A 17 10.04 -15.74 -12.97
C ALA A 17 10.52 -17.20 -13.11
N GLU A 18 11.45 -17.45 -14.02
CA GLU A 18 12.04 -18.78 -14.23
C GLU A 18 13.05 -19.13 -13.12
N ALA A 19 13.78 -18.13 -12.61
CA ALA A 19 14.68 -18.27 -11.47
C ALA A 19 13.94 -18.57 -10.15
N VAL A 20 12.73 -18.02 -9.97
CA VAL A 20 11.85 -18.34 -8.84
C VAL A 20 11.35 -19.78 -8.90
N LYS A 21 10.94 -20.26 -10.09
CA LYS A 21 10.49 -21.64 -10.30
C LYS A 21 11.62 -22.69 -10.10
N SER A 22 12.86 -22.33 -10.36
CA SER A 22 14.01 -23.23 -10.22
C SER A 22 14.60 -23.28 -8.80
N GLY A 23 14.05 -22.58 -7.81
CA GLY A 23 14.54 -22.54 -6.42
C GLY A 23 15.93 -21.90 -6.26
N LYS A 24 16.44 -21.23 -7.29
CA LYS A 24 17.76 -20.59 -7.27
C LYS A 24 17.80 -19.19 -6.67
N LEU A 25 16.63 -18.58 -6.38
CA LEU A 25 16.54 -17.33 -5.63
C LEU A 25 16.49 -17.65 -4.13
N SER A 26 17.66 -17.59 -3.51
CA SER A 26 17.74 -17.57 -2.05
C SER A 26 17.43 -16.17 -1.56
N PHE A 27 16.44 -16.01 -0.68
CA PHE A 27 16.12 -14.76 0.03
C PHE A 27 17.32 -14.13 0.76
N ALA A 28 18.39 -14.91 0.99
CA ALA A 28 19.62 -14.47 1.63
C ALA A 28 20.50 -13.52 0.79
N LYS A 29 20.14 -13.22 -0.46
CA LYS A 29 20.91 -12.35 -1.36
C LYS A 29 20.18 -11.07 -1.79
N LEU A 30 19.13 -10.67 -1.10
CA LEU A 30 18.62 -9.32 -1.27
C LEU A 30 19.64 -8.34 -0.67
N PRO A 31 20.07 -7.31 -1.41
CA PRO A 31 21.01 -6.33 -0.87
C PRO A 31 20.33 -5.58 0.29
N VAL A 32 20.67 -5.95 1.51
CA VAL A 32 20.35 -5.16 2.70
C VAL A 32 21.27 -3.95 2.65
N GLY A 33 20.72 -2.80 2.26
CA GLY A 33 21.46 -1.55 2.28
C GLY A 33 21.62 -0.89 0.92
N ALA A 34 20.54 -0.53 0.26
CA ALA A 34 20.58 0.60 -0.67
C ALA A 34 20.71 1.87 0.17
N SER A 35 21.82 2.60 0.01
CA SER A 35 22.07 3.86 0.70
C SER A 35 20.88 4.80 0.45
N VAL A 36 20.31 5.27 1.54
CA VAL A 36 19.32 6.35 1.54
C VAL A 36 19.95 7.54 0.83
N ASN A 37 19.38 7.94 -0.30
CA ASN A 37 19.79 9.13 -1.03
C ASN A 37 19.40 10.35 -0.17
N PRO A 38 20.36 11.13 0.39
CA PRO A 38 20.04 12.21 1.34
C PRO A 38 19.47 13.47 0.69
N ASP A 39 19.25 13.48 -0.63
CA ASP A 39 19.01 14.70 -1.41
C ASP A 39 17.58 14.93 -1.90
N VAL A 40 16.59 14.22 -1.35
CA VAL A 40 15.21 14.69 -1.50
C VAL A 40 14.88 15.57 -0.31
N GLY A 41 14.98 16.89 -0.51
CA GLY A 41 14.68 17.93 0.48
C GLY A 41 13.23 17.85 1.00
N THR A 42 12.94 16.86 1.80
CA THR A 42 11.69 16.72 2.51
C THR A 42 11.86 17.29 3.91
N THR A 43 11.38 18.50 4.10
CA THR A 43 11.20 19.07 5.44
C THR A 43 10.46 18.02 6.29
N PRO A 44 10.98 17.60 7.46
CA PRO A 44 10.33 16.58 8.28
C PRO A 44 8.92 17.01 8.64
N MET A 45 7.92 16.28 8.15
CA MET A 45 6.54 16.58 8.51
C MET A 45 6.33 16.24 9.99
N PRO A 46 5.76 17.17 10.81
CA PRO A 46 5.54 16.92 12.25
C PRO A 46 4.74 15.62 12.49
N ASN A 47 5.10 14.85 13.51
CA ASN A 47 4.46 13.57 13.86
C ASN A 47 2.93 13.66 13.99
N LYS A 48 2.41 14.79 14.48
CA LYS A 48 0.96 15.03 14.56
C LYS A 48 0.28 15.02 13.18
N ARG A 49 0.92 15.63 12.17
CA ARG A 49 0.38 15.70 10.80
C ARG A 49 0.45 14.34 10.09
N ARG A 50 1.41 13.51 10.48
CA ARG A 50 1.56 12.15 9.94
C ARG A 50 0.49 11.19 10.49
N LYS A 51 0.12 11.31 11.76
CA LYS A 51 -1.01 10.56 12.33
C LYS A 51 -2.32 10.85 11.59
N LEU A 52 -2.53 12.11 11.18
CA LEU A 52 -3.70 12.50 10.39
C LEU A 52 -3.75 11.78 9.03
N LEU A 53 -2.62 11.42 8.42
CA LEU A 53 -2.63 10.67 7.14
C LEU A 53 -3.26 9.28 7.27
N TYR A 54 -3.09 8.61 8.40
CA TYR A 54 -3.77 7.34 8.66
C TYR A 54 -5.27 7.53 8.80
N ASP A 55 -5.67 8.56 9.55
CA ASP A 55 -7.08 8.88 9.76
C ASP A 55 -7.73 9.35 8.45
N ASP A 56 -7.04 10.17 7.65
CA ASP A 56 -7.48 10.59 6.32
C ASP A 56 -7.67 9.38 5.38
N LEU A 57 -6.72 8.43 5.37
CA LEU A 57 -6.83 7.23 4.54
C LEU A 57 -7.97 6.32 5.00
N SER A 58 -8.17 6.21 6.32
CA SER A 58 -9.27 5.46 6.91
C SER A 58 -10.63 6.10 6.57
N GLY A 59 -10.73 7.43 6.66
CA GLY A 59 -11.93 8.18 6.27
C GLY A 59 -12.25 8.01 4.79
N TYR A 60 -11.23 8.12 3.92
CA TYR A 60 -11.40 7.87 2.49
C TYR A 60 -11.89 6.44 2.22
N MET A 61 -11.31 5.43 2.88
CA MET A 61 -11.71 4.04 2.67
C MET A 61 -13.15 3.78 3.16
N ALA A 62 -13.55 4.38 4.28
CA ALA A 62 -14.93 4.31 4.76
C ALA A 62 -15.92 4.92 3.75
N GLU A 63 -15.58 6.06 3.15
CA GLU A 63 -16.36 6.69 2.08
C GLU A 63 -16.47 5.79 0.85
N VAL A 64 -15.37 5.18 0.40
CA VAL A 64 -15.34 4.24 -0.72
C VAL A 64 -16.28 3.06 -0.47
N ILE A 65 -16.17 2.41 0.71
CA ILE A 65 -17.03 1.29 1.10
C ILE A 65 -18.50 1.69 1.08
N GLN A 66 -18.85 2.85 1.65
CA GLN A 66 -20.22 3.35 1.66
C GLN A 66 -20.75 3.61 0.24
N LYS A 67 -19.96 4.27 -0.62
CA LYS A 67 -20.35 4.52 -2.02
C LYS A 67 -20.55 3.23 -2.80
N LEU A 68 -19.69 2.23 -2.61
CA LEU A 68 -19.84 0.92 -3.25
C LEU A 68 -21.11 0.19 -2.79
N ARG A 69 -21.43 0.19 -1.50
CA ARG A 69 -22.67 -0.35 -0.96
C ARG A 69 -23.92 0.30 -1.57
N ASN A 70 -23.82 1.60 -1.82
CA ASN A 70 -24.87 2.40 -2.45
C ASN A 70 -24.83 2.38 -4.00
N ARG A 71 -23.95 1.58 -4.62
CA ARG A 71 -23.73 1.51 -6.08
C ARG A 71 -23.40 2.87 -6.70
N GLN A 72 -22.70 3.72 -5.96
CA GLN A 72 -22.27 5.03 -6.39
C GLN A 72 -20.82 4.99 -6.90
N LYS A 73 -20.50 5.90 -7.82
CA LYS A 73 -19.12 6.08 -8.30
C LYS A 73 -18.27 6.77 -7.23
N PHE A 74 -17.00 6.39 -7.14
CA PHE A 74 -16.00 7.04 -6.30
C PHE A 74 -14.75 7.39 -7.12
N SER A 75 -13.98 8.36 -6.64
CA SER A 75 -12.72 8.77 -7.27
C SER A 75 -11.54 8.11 -6.56
N LEU A 76 -10.57 7.65 -7.33
CA LEU A 76 -9.29 7.13 -6.81
C LEU A 76 -8.30 8.25 -6.49
N GLU A 77 -8.52 9.45 -6.99
CA GLU A 77 -7.56 10.57 -6.88
C GLU A 77 -7.23 10.92 -5.43
N THR A 78 -8.25 11.03 -4.57
CA THR A 78 -8.04 11.34 -3.14
C THR A 78 -7.18 10.27 -2.45
N GLY A 79 -7.49 9.00 -2.66
CA GLY A 79 -6.71 7.88 -2.13
C GLY A 79 -5.26 7.91 -2.64
N PHE A 80 -5.08 8.14 -3.95
CA PHE A 80 -3.77 8.26 -4.56
C PHE A 80 -2.93 9.38 -3.94
N GLN A 81 -3.49 10.55 -3.70
CA GLN A 81 -2.80 11.67 -3.09
C GLN A 81 -2.39 11.40 -1.64
N ILE A 82 -3.23 10.70 -0.86
CA ILE A 82 -2.91 10.33 0.52
C ILE A 82 -1.80 9.27 0.52
N ILE A 83 -1.90 8.21 -0.28
CA ILE A 83 -0.90 7.16 -0.44
C ILE A 83 0.46 7.75 -0.87
N LYS A 84 0.46 8.69 -1.83
CA LYS A 84 1.67 9.39 -2.26
C LYS A 84 2.35 10.14 -1.11
N LYS A 85 1.58 10.78 -0.24
CA LYS A 85 2.12 11.45 0.97
C LYS A 85 2.68 10.44 1.97
N ILE A 86 2.03 9.29 2.15
CA ILE A 86 2.53 8.22 3.05
C ILE A 86 3.83 7.63 2.50
N ALA A 87 3.91 7.36 1.20
CA ALA A 87 5.08 6.82 0.54
C ALA A 87 6.29 7.78 0.50
N ALA A 88 6.04 9.10 0.55
CA ALA A 88 7.11 10.10 0.59
C ALA A 88 7.90 10.11 1.91
N PHE A 89 7.47 9.36 2.93
CA PHE A 89 8.11 9.32 4.23
C PHE A 89 8.64 7.93 4.57
N ASN A 90 9.95 7.88 4.81
CA ASN A 90 10.65 6.67 5.18
C ASN A 90 11.40 6.85 6.49
N HIS A 91 10.76 6.52 7.61
CA HIS A 91 11.38 6.55 8.92
C HIS A 91 11.00 5.30 9.73
N PRO A 92 11.94 4.64 10.43
CA PRO A 92 11.66 3.45 11.24
C PRO A 92 10.58 3.65 12.32
N GLN A 93 10.47 4.87 12.85
CA GLN A 93 9.47 5.25 13.86
C GLN A 93 8.32 6.04 13.23
N ASP A 94 7.87 5.64 12.03
CA ASP A 94 6.77 6.30 11.35
C ASP A 94 5.46 6.12 12.14
N PRO A 95 4.83 7.21 12.61
CA PRO A 95 3.55 7.12 13.33
C PRO A 95 2.45 6.42 12.54
N VAL A 96 2.46 6.50 11.22
CA VAL A 96 1.49 5.82 10.34
C VAL A 96 1.66 4.30 10.45
N LEU A 97 2.89 3.81 10.45
CA LEU A 97 3.19 2.39 10.63
C LEU A 97 2.78 1.90 12.03
N ILE A 98 3.08 2.69 13.08
CA ILE A 98 2.71 2.36 14.45
C ILE A 98 1.18 2.26 14.58
N LEU A 99 0.42 3.17 13.97
CA LEU A 99 -1.04 3.11 13.97
C LEU A 99 -1.57 1.87 13.25
N ALA A 100 -0.98 1.51 12.11
CA ALA A 100 -1.35 0.31 11.37
C ALA A 100 -1.13 -0.99 12.17
N LEU A 101 -0.10 -1.01 13.05
CA LEU A 101 0.19 -2.14 13.95
C LEU A 101 -0.79 -2.26 15.11
N HIS A 102 -1.39 -1.16 15.58
CA HIS A 102 -2.14 -1.12 16.84
C HIS A 102 -3.65 -0.95 16.65
N ARG A 103 -4.13 -0.67 15.45
CA ARG A 103 -5.56 -0.53 15.19
C ARG A 103 -6.16 -1.84 14.69
N ASP A 104 -6.72 -2.57 15.62
CA ASP A 104 -7.37 -3.88 15.38
C ASP A 104 -8.83 -3.82 15.84
N ASP A 105 -9.62 -2.96 15.18
CA ASP A 105 -11.06 -2.91 15.41
C ASP A 105 -11.78 -3.84 14.43
N TRP A 106 -12.18 -5.02 14.91
CA TRP A 106 -12.90 -6.01 14.10
C TRP A 106 -14.23 -5.47 13.54
N ARG A 107 -14.86 -4.48 14.21
CA ARG A 107 -16.10 -3.84 13.75
C ARG A 107 -15.86 -2.95 12.52
N GLN A 108 -14.65 -2.47 12.39
CA GLN A 108 -14.22 -1.66 11.26
C GLN A 108 -13.25 -2.41 10.33
N TYR A 109 -13.21 -3.74 10.42
CA TYR A 109 -12.26 -4.57 9.68
C TYR A 109 -12.22 -4.25 8.19
N VAL A 110 -13.38 -4.05 7.56
CA VAL A 110 -13.49 -3.74 6.12
C VAL A 110 -12.80 -2.41 5.75
N VAL A 111 -12.65 -1.51 6.72
CA VAL A 111 -11.95 -0.21 6.55
C VAL A 111 -10.51 -0.31 7.00
N SER A 112 -10.26 -0.84 8.21
CA SER A 112 -8.93 -0.83 8.82
C SER A 112 -7.96 -1.80 8.14
N HIS A 113 -8.43 -2.99 7.74
CA HIS A 113 -7.58 -3.99 7.10
C HIS A 113 -6.94 -3.49 5.79
N PRO A 114 -7.68 -2.96 4.79
CA PRO A 114 -7.06 -2.45 3.56
C PRO A 114 -6.09 -1.28 3.82
N VAL A 115 -6.41 -0.41 4.80
CA VAL A 115 -5.53 0.69 5.19
C VAL A 115 -4.21 0.16 5.76
N ASN A 116 -4.28 -0.81 6.67
CA ASN A 116 -3.10 -1.44 7.25
C ASN A 116 -2.26 -2.14 6.18
N VAL A 117 -2.90 -2.93 5.29
CA VAL A 117 -2.21 -3.60 4.18
C VAL A 117 -1.52 -2.59 3.27
N ALA A 118 -2.17 -1.49 2.92
CA ALA A 118 -1.57 -0.43 2.11
C ALA A 118 -0.31 0.16 2.78
N VAL A 119 -0.40 0.49 4.07
CA VAL A 119 0.73 1.05 4.84
C VAL A 119 1.89 0.06 4.89
N PHE A 120 1.63 -1.21 5.23
CA PHE A 120 2.68 -2.24 5.25
C PHE A 120 3.31 -2.46 3.88
N ALA A 121 2.50 -2.54 2.82
CA ALA A 121 2.96 -2.75 1.46
C ALA A 121 3.88 -1.61 0.99
N ILE A 122 3.55 -0.35 1.32
CA ILE A 122 4.41 0.81 1.05
C ILE A 122 5.75 0.66 1.79
N LYS A 123 5.71 0.39 3.09
CA LYS A 123 6.94 0.30 3.91
C LYS A 123 7.83 -0.87 3.50
N MET A 124 7.24 -2.01 3.16
CA MET A 124 7.99 -3.15 2.62
C MET A 124 8.62 -2.83 1.27
N SER A 125 7.87 -2.23 0.35
CA SER A 125 8.38 -1.87 -0.97
C SER A 125 9.52 -0.84 -0.91
N ASP A 126 9.44 0.09 0.03
CA ASP A 126 10.49 1.04 0.29
C ASP A 126 11.75 0.36 0.87
N HIS A 127 11.59 -0.52 1.85
CA HIS A 127 12.71 -1.31 2.40
C HIS A 127 13.39 -2.20 1.34
N LEU A 128 12.62 -2.68 0.36
CA LEU A 128 13.13 -3.44 -0.78
C LEU A 128 13.76 -2.56 -1.88
N GLY A 129 13.80 -1.24 -1.70
CA GLY A 129 14.44 -0.30 -2.62
C GLY A 129 13.63 0.00 -3.89
N PHE A 130 12.30 -0.22 -3.88
CA PHE A 130 11.47 0.19 -5.00
C PHE A 130 11.42 1.72 -5.12
N GLU A 131 11.40 2.23 -6.35
CA GLU A 131 11.22 3.65 -6.61
C GLU A 131 9.86 4.17 -6.10
N HIS A 132 9.79 5.45 -5.76
CA HIS A 132 8.61 6.08 -5.15
C HIS A 132 7.32 5.84 -5.93
N ARG A 133 7.37 5.93 -7.28
CA ARG A 133 6.21 5.65 -8.13
C ARG A 133 5.66 4.24 -7.90
N LYS A 134 6.57 3.25 -7.82
CA LYS A 134 6.20 1.85 -7.60
C LYS A 134 5.65 1.61 -6.21
N GLN A 135 6.20 2.26 -5.19
CA GLN A 135 5.68 2.23 -3.82
C GLN A 135 4.22 2.73 -3.78
N VAL A 136 3.90 3.80 -4.51
CA VAL A 136 2.53 4.34 -4.61
C VAL A 136 1.60 3.35 -5.30
N GLU A 137 2.01 2.74 -6.41
CA GLU A 137 1.24 1.70 -7.11
C GLU A 137 0.95 0.51 -6.20
N ILE A 138 1.95 0.02 -5.46
CA ILE A 138 1.83 -1.08 -4.50
C ILE A 138 0.89 -0.70 -3.35
N GLY A 139 1.03 0.51 -2.81
CA GLY A 139 0.14 1.01 -1.77
C GLY A 139 -1.32 1.10 -2.21
N MET A 140 -1.57 1.59 -3.42
CA MET A 140 -2.93 1.61 -4.00
C MET A 140 -3.49 0.21 -4.23
N ALA A 141 -2.67 -0.73 -4.71
CA ALA A 141 -3.06 -2.12 -4.85
C ALA A 141 -3.44 -2.73 -3.50
N GLY A 142 -2.63 -2.49 -2.45
CA GLY A 142 -2.93 -2.91 -1.08
C GLY A 142 -4.21 -2.29 -0.52
N LEU A 143 -4.49 -1.02 -0.83
CA LEU A 143 -5.70 -0.35 -0.39
C LEU A 143 -6.97 -0.93 -1.03
N LEU A 144 -6.90 -1.38 -2.27
CA LEU A 144 -8.06 -1.80 -3.05
C LEU A 144 -8.21 -3.31 -3.18
N HIS A 145 -7.26 -4.12 -2.66
CA HIS A 145 -7.24 -5.56 -2.91
C HIS A 145 -8.52 -6.29 -2.49
N ASP A 146 -9.14 -5.85 -1.40
CA ASP A 146 -10.34 -6.44 -0.81
C ASP A 146 -11.58 -5.54 -0.94
N VAL A 147 -11.56 -4.53 -1.81
CA VAL A 147 -12.65 -3.57 -1.97
C VAL A 147 -13.99 -4.25 -2.29
N GLY A 148 -13.98 -5.42 -2.93
CA GLY A 148 -15.15 -6.24 -3.21
C GLY A 148 -15.89 -6.73 -1.95
N MET A 149 -15.23 -6.76 -0.78
CA MET A 149 -15.87 -7.10 0.50
C MET A 149 -16.99 -6.12 0.87
N ALA A 150 -16.97 -4.89 0.33
CA ALA A 150 -18.05 -3.93 0.49
C ALA A 150 -19.41 -4.45 0.02
N ALA A 151 -19.43 -5.36 -0.96
CA ALA A 151 -20.66 -5.98 -1.50
C ALA A 151 -21.19 -7.16 -0.66
N ILE A 152 -20.42 -7.66 0.30
CA ILE A 152 -20.79 -8.79 1.14
C ILE A 152 -21.72 -8.29 2.25
N PRO A 153 -22.91 -8.91 2.45
CA PRO A 153 -23.79 -8.56 3.55
C PRO A 153 -23.10 -8.73 4.92
N GLU A 154 -23.29 -7.79 5.83
CA GLU A 154 -22.63 -7.78 7.15
C GLU A 154 -22.89 -9.06 7.96
N LYS A 155 -24.08 -9.65 7.84
CA LYS A 155 -24.44 -10.93 8.47
C LYS A 155 -23.57 -12.10 8.03
N ILE A 156 -22.97 -12.01 6.83
CA ILE A 156 -22.03 -13.03 6.31
C ILE A 156 -20.60 -12.64 6.72
N LEU A 157 -20.26 -11.37 6.54
CA LEU A 157 -18.92 -10.84 6.79
C LEU A 157 -18.50 -11.04 8.26
N PHE A 158 -19.42 -10.84 9.20
CA PHE A 158 -19.18 -10.92 10.65
C PHE A 158 -19.77 -12.17 11.30
N LYS A 159 -20.07 -13.22 10.52
CA LYS A 159 -20.56 -14.49 11.06
C LYS A 159 -19.50 -15.13 11.93
N GLN A 160 -19.79 -15.30 13.22
CA GLN A 160 -18.96 -16.06 14.14
C GLN A 160 -19.29 -17.56 14.05
N GLY A 161 -18.26 -18.37 13.94
CA GLY A 161 -18.38 -19.82 13.89
C GLY A 161 -18.67 -20.39 12.48
N ARG A 162 -18.62 -21.74 12.40
CA ARG A 162 -18.94 -22.51 11.19
C ARG A 162 -20.45 -22.64 11.00
#